data_8b3d3901ca02039f4ad9c2df9bc25351
#
_entry.id   8b3d3901ca02039f4ad9c2df9bc25351
#
_cell.length_a   1.000
_cell.length_b   1.000
_cell.length_c   1.000
_cell.angle_alpha   90.00
_cell.angle_beta   90.00
_cell.angle_gamma   90.00
#
_symmetry.space_group_name_H-M   'P 1'
#
loop_
_entity.id
_entity.type
_entity.pdbx_description
1 polymer ?
#
loop_
_entity_poly.entity_id
_entity_poly.type
_entity_poly.pdbx_seq_one_letter_code
_entity_poly.pdbx_strand_id
1 'polypeptide(L)'
;MNKLSVVIATYNEEKNLSQCLDSVRNIAYEIIVVDGSSTDKTVEIAKGFGAKVKITTNKQNFHINKQMAIDMATGDWIFQLDADERVSPELIDEIKSKIKNEKSEINGFWIPRKNWFLGRFLMKGGQYPDYSLRLYRKGKGRLPQKDVHEQANVEGKIDYLLSPLLHYPYLNFASYIGKWNRYNDFLAGQIKENLKNKNVFLQIVYAIGYLVIKPVHWFLTTYFRHKGFIDLWPGFIFSFFSALRFPVSYIKYLKI
;
A
#
# COMPACT_ATOMS: atom_id res chain seq x y z
N MET A 1 13.87 -5.51 -26.57
CA MET A 1 13.23 -4.59 -25.60
C MET A 1 12.75 -5.44 -24.44
N ASN A 2 13.18 -5.15 -23.22
CA ASN A 2 12.79 -5.94 -22.06
C ASN A 2 11.28 -5.95 -21.89
N LYS A 3 10.72 -7.13 -21.60
CA LYS A 3 9.28 -7.37 -21.42
C LYS A 3 8.87 -7.07 -19.99
N LEU A 4 7.82 -6.28 -19.80
CA LEU A 4 7.30 -5.93 -18.47
C LEU A 4 6.03 -6.72 -18.17
N SER A 5 6.06 -7.59 -17.18
CA SER A 5 4.85 -8.22 -16.62
C SER A 5 4.27 -7.33 -15.51
N VAL A 6 3.01 -6.95 -15.66
CA VAL A 6 2.26 -6.27 -14.58
C VAL A 6 1.49 -7.32 -13.79
N VAL A 7 1.68 -7.35 -12.48
CA VAL A 7 1.08 -8.35 -11.59
C VAL A 7 0.24 -7.71 -10.50
N ILE A 8 -0.99 -8.20 -10.32
CA ILE A 8 -1.98 -7.62 -9.41
C ILE A 8 -2.67 -8.75 -8.64
N ALA A 9 -2.84 -8.60 -7.33
CA ALA A 9 -3.75 -9.42 -6.55
C ALA A 9 -5.01 -8.62 -6.23
N THR A 10 -6.19 -9.24 -6.42
CA THR A 10 -7.48 -8.57 -6.26
C THR A 10 -8.43 -9.32 -5.35
N TYR A 11 -9.34 -8.58 -4.69
CA TYR A 11 -10.53 -9.10 -4.05
C TYR A 11 -11.59 -8.00 -3.91
N ASN A 12 -12.68 -8.10 -4.69
CA ASN A 12 -13.77 -7.11 -4.74
C ASN A 12 -13.29 -5.68 -5.05
N GLU A 13 -12.62 -5.52 -6.20
CA GLU A 13 -11.99 -4.26 -6.65
C GLU A 13 -12.65 -3.70 -7.94
N GLU A 14 -13.93 -4.02 -8.21
CA GLU A 14 -14.64 -3.56 -9.42
C GLU A 14 -14.58 -2.04 -9.62
N LYS A 15 -14.53 -1.25 -8.52
CA LYS A 15 -14.50 0.21 -8.55
C LYS A 15 -13.14 0.80 -8.92
N ASN A 16 -12.07 0.03 -8.72
CA ASN A 16 -10.69 0.49 -8.86
C ASN A 16 -9.98 -0.13 -10.05
N LEU A 17 -10.21 -1.42 -10.32
CA LEU A 17 -9.38 -2.23 -11.21
C LEU A 17 -9.34 -1.70 -12.64
N SER A 18 -10.46 -1.23 -13.20
CA SER A 18 -10.50 -0.73 -14.58
C SER A 18 -9.50 0.39 -14.82
N GLN A 19 -9.46 1.40 -13.92
CA GLN A 19 -8.53 2.53 -14.05
C GLN A 19 -7.07 2.12 -13.78
N CYS A 20 -6.83 1.13 -12.92
CA CYS A 20 -5.51 0.56 -12.71
C CYS A 20 -4.99 -0.08 -14.00
N LEU A 21 -5.77 -0.97 -14.59
CA LEU A 21 -5.40 -1.69 -15.82
C LEU A 21 -5.24 -0.76 -17.01
N ASP A 22 -6.11 0.24 -17.17
CA ASP A 22 -5.99 1.25 -18.23
C ASP A 22 -4.67 2.03 -18.13
N SER A 23 -4.21 2.35 -16.92
CA SER A 23 -2.96 3.08 -16.71
C SER A 23 -1.70 2.33 -17.15
N VAL A 24 -1.77 1.00 -17.30
CA VAL A 24 -0.61 0.15 -17.66
C VAL A 24 -0.73 -0.59 -18.98
N ARG A 25 -1.90 -0.56 -19.64
CA ARG A 25 -2.16 -1.36 -20.84
C ARG A 25 -1.15 -1.13 -21.98
N ASN A 26 -0.61 0.08 -22.11
CA ASN A 26 0.32 0.47 -23.18
C ASN A 26 1.80 0.20 -22.84
N ILE A 27 2.11 -0.23 -21.64
CA ILE A 27 3.48 -0.56 -21.21
C ILE A 27 3.65 -2.05 -20.88
N ALA A 28 2.55 -2.72 -20.52
CA ALA A 28 2.59 -4.12 -20.13
C ALA A 28 2.77 -5.03 -21.36
N TYR A 29 3.75 -5.95 -21.28
CA TYR A 29 3.83 -7.09 -22.19
C TYR A 29 2.72 -8.11 -21.89
N GLU A 30 2.41 -8.29 -20.63
CA GLU A 30 1.31 -9.09 -20.10
C GLU A 30 0.80 -8.51 -18.79
N ILE A 31 -0.47 -8.75 -18.51
CA ILE A 31 -1.12 -8.43 -17.23
C ILE A 31 -1.57 -9.74 -16.60
N ILE A 32 -1.22 -9.94 -15.34
CA ILE A 32 -1.57 -11.13 -14.56
C ILE A 32 -2.36 -10.68 -13.35
N VAL A 33 -3.55 -11.22 -13.19
CA VAL A 33 -4.43 -10.95 -12.05
C VAL A 33 -4.68 -12.24 -11.29
N VAL A 34 -4.31 -12.25 -10.01
CA VAL A 34 -4.68 -13.33 -9.08
C VAL A 34 -5.82 -12.83 -8.21
N ASP A 35 -7.00 -13.41 -8.43
CA ASP A 35 -8.23 -12.99 -7.78
C ASP A 35 -8.58 -13.92 -6.63
N GLY A 36 -8.93 -13.32 -5.49
CA GLY A 36 -9.26 -13.99 -4.23
C GLY A 36 -10.71 -14.51 -4.15
N SER A 37 -11.34 -14.91 -5.27
CA SER A 37 -12.76 -15.27 -5.37
C SER A 37 -13.68 -14.07 -5.14
N SER A 38 -13.47 -13.00 -5.91
CA SER A 38 -14.34 -11.83 -5.93
C SER A 38 -15.77 -12.19 -6.28
N THR A 39 -16.72 -11.52 -5.65
CA THR A 39 -18.18 -11.69 -5.85
C THR A 39 -18.80 -10.56 -6.67
N ASP A 40 -18.00 -9.55 -7.01
CA ASP A 40 -18.35 -8.40 -7.85
C ASP A 40 -17.81 -8.58 -9.28
N LYS A 41 -17.80 -7.52 -10.08
CA LYS A 41 -17.33 -7.56 -11.48
C LYS A 41 -15.81 -7.57 -11.66
N THR A 42 -15.01 -7.73 -10.61
CA THR A 42 -13.54 -7.68 -10.66
C THR A 42 -12.97 -8.62 -11.73
N VAL A 43 -13.40 -9.89 -11.73
CA VAL A 43 -12.90 -10.91 -12.68
C VAL A 43 -13.31 -10.61 -14.13
N GLU A 44 -14.54 -10.14 -14.33
CA GLU A 44 -15.05 -9.73 -15.65
C GLU A 44 -14.21 -8.57 -16.22
N ILE A 45 -13.96 -7.53 -15.40
CA ILE A 45 -13.12 -6.39 -15.77
C ILE A 45 -11.71 -6.85 -16.16
N ALA A 46 -11.05 -7.68 -15.32
CA ALA A 46 -9.71 -8.17 -15.62
C ALA A 46 -9.64 -8.91 -16.97
N LYS A 47 -10.60 -9.78 -17.25
CA LYS A 47 -10.70 -10.49 -18.54
C LYS A 47 -10.95 -9.55 -19.72
N GLY A 48 -11.77 -8.52 -19.55
CA GLY A 48 -12.04 -7.49 -20.57
C GLY A 48 -10.79 -6.71 -20.99
N PHE A 49 -9.80 -6.56 -20.10
CA PHE A 49 -8.49 -6.00 -20.41
C PHE A 49 -7.47 -7.02 -20.97
N GLY A 50 -7.87 -8.26 -21.22
CA GLY A 50 -6.98 -9.32 -21.73
C GLY A 50 -6.01 -9.86 -20.67
N ALA A 51 -6.26 -9.65 -19.39
CA ALA A 51 -5.40 -10.16 -18.33
C ALA A 51 -5.47 -11.69 -18.22
N LYS A 52 -4.35 -12.32 -17.90
CA LYS A 52 -4.30 -13.72 -17.47
C LYS A 52 -4.83 -13.82 -16.04
N VAL A 53 -6.04 -14.32 -15.87
CA VAL A 53 -6.70 -14.38 -14.56
C VAL A 53 -6.57 -15.76 -13.94
N LYS A 54 -6.09 -15.82 -12.69
CA LYS A 54 -6.14 -17.00 -11.83
C LYS A 54 -7.03 -16.73 -10.64
N ILE A 55 -8.08 -17.54 -10.47
CA ILE A 55 -8.97 -17.46 -9.31
C ILE A 55 -8.43 -18.39 -8.21
N THR A 56 -8.40 -17.89 -6.98
CA THR A 56 -8.00 -18.62 -5.78
C THR A 56 -8.81 -18.12 -4.58
N THR A 57 -8.52 -18.58 -3.37
CA THR A 57 -9.18 -18.07 -2.17
C THR A 57 -8.58 -16.74 -1.71
N ASN A 58 -9.40 -15.91 -1.08
CA ASN A 58 -8.92 -14.69 -0.42
C ASN A 58 -8.09 -15.06 0.81
N LYS A 59 -6.77 -14.98 0.70
CA LYS A 59 -5.85 -15.33 1.79
C LYS A 59 -5.81 -14.20 2.83
N GLN A 60 -5.74 -14.54 4.12
CA GLN A 60 -5.54 -13.56 5.19
C GLN A 60 -4.28 -12.72 4.95
N ASN A 61 -3.18 -13.36 4.54
CA ASN A 61 -2.02 -12.66 4.02
C ASN A 61 -2.13 -12.55 2.50
N PHE A 62 -2.54 -11.37 2.01
CA PHE A 62 -2.70 -11.09 0.58
C PHE A 62 -1.37 -11.16 -0.22
N HIS A 63 -0.20 -11.13 0.45
CA HIS A 63 1.10 -11.33 -0.18
C HIS A 63 1.24 -12.73 -0.79
N ILE A 64 0.48 -13.71 -0.30
CA ILE A 64 0.45 -15.05 -0.92
C ILE A 64 -0.12 -14.97 -2.34
N ASN A 65 -1.25 -14.27 -2.53
CA ASN A 65 -1.85 -14.09 -3.85
C ASN A 65 -0.98 -13.19 -4.75
N LYS A 66 -0.33 -12.15 -4.18
CA LYS A 66 0.64 -11.32 -4.90
C LYS A 66 1.85 -12.14 -5.36
N GLN A 67 2.43 -12.98 -4.50
CA GLN A 67 3.55 -13.85 -4.88
C GLN A 67 3.15 -14.85 -5.97
N MET A 68 1.94 -15.38 -5.90
CA MET A 68 1.41 -16.26 -6.94
C MET A 68 1.33 -15.55 -8.30
N ALA A 69 0.94 -14.27 -8.35
CA ALA A 69 0.95 -13.48 -9.56
C ALA A 69 2.38 -13.23 -10.09
N ILE A 70 3.33 -12.97 -9.18
CA ILE A 70 4.76 -12.82 -9.50
C ILE A 70 5.32 -14.12 -10.11
N ASP A 71 5.02 -15.27 -9.52
CA ASP A 71 5.51 -16.57 -9.99
C ASP A 71 4.96 -16.95 -11.38
N MET A 72 3.79 -16.42 -11.76
CA MET A 72 3.18 -16.61 -13.10
C MET A 72 3.79 -15.69 -14.18
N ALA A 73 4.52 -14.65 -13.81
CA ALA A 73 5.06 -13.67 -14.74
C ALA A 73 6.12 -14.29 -15.66
N THR A 74 6.09 -13.93 -16.96
CA THR A 74 7.01 -14.45 -17.98
C THR A 74 7.98 -13.39 -18.52
N GLY A 75 7.70 -12.10 -18.29
CA GLY A 75 8.55 -10.99 -18.73
C GLY A 75 9.87 -10.87 -17.96
N ASP A 76 10.77 -10.04 -18.46
CA ASP A 76 12.11 -9.81 -17.88
C ASP A 76 12.05 -8.97 -16.59
N TRP A 77 11.04 -8.10 -16.51
CA TRP A 77 10.75 -7.24 -15.37
C TRP A 77 9.36 -7.48 -14.84
N ILE A 78 9.19 -7.36 -13.54
CA ILE A 78 7.92 -7.46 -12.84
C ILE A 78 7.58 -6.11 -12.26
N PHE A 79 6.38 -5.62 -12.57
CA PHE A 79 5.81 -4.45 -11.93
C PHE A 79 4.59 -4.86 -11.11
N GLN A 80 4.76 -4.84 -9.80
CA GLN A 80 3.71 -5.17 -8.86
C GLN A 80 2.85 -3.95 -8.57
N LEU A 81 1.54 -4.07 -8.79
CA LEU A 81 0.55 -3.02 -8.50
C LEU A 81 -0.53 -3.51 -7.55
N ASP A 82 -1.15 -2.58 -6.86
CA ASP A 82 -2.42 -2.77 -6.19
C ASP A 82 -3.56 -2.19 -7.05
N ALA A 83 -4.76 -2.74 -6.95
CA ALA A 83 -5.88 -2.33 -7.80
C ALA A 83 -6.29 -0.85 -7.61
N ASP A 84 -5.98 -0.26 -6.47
CA ASP A 84 -6.20 1.13 -6.13
C ASP A 84 -5.02 2.07 -6.49
N GLU A 85 -4.05 1.57 -7.26
CA GLU A 85 -2.92 2.34 -7.78
C GLU A 85 -3.10 2.69 -9.27
N ARG A 86 -2.50 3.80 -9.71
CA ARG A 86 -2.50 4.31 -11.10
C ARG A 86 -1.09 4.75 -11.46
N VAL A 87 -0.63 4.35 -12.64
CA VAL A 87 0.69 4.73 -13.16
C VAL A 87 0.55 6.01 -13.96
N SER A 88 1.29 7.06 -13.56
CA SER A 88 1.26 8.32 -14.29
C SER A 88 2.02 8.21 -15.63
N PRO A 89 1.73 9.07 -16.63
CA PRO A 89 2.49 9.09 -17.88
C PRO A 89 3.99 9.28 -17.67
N GLU A 90 4.39 10.13 -16.74
CA GLU A 90 5.79 10.40 -16.40
C GLU A 90 6.46 9.15 -15.81
N LEU A 91 5.73 8.39 -14.96
CA LEU A 91 6.25 7.15 -14.41
C LEU A 91 6.38 6.06 -15.51
N ILE A 92 5.45 6.00 -16.46
CA ILE A 92 5.54 5.10 -17.62
C ILE A 92 6.83 5.36 -18.41
N ASP A 93 7.10 6.62 -18.74
CA ASP A 93 8.28 6.99 -19.53
C ASP A 93 9.58 6.73 -18.77
N GLU A 94 9.59 7.00 -17.46
CA GLU A 94 10.74 6.70 -16.61
C GLU A 94 10.99 5.18 -16.52
N ILE A 95 9.96 4.36 -16.30
CA ILE A 95 10.07 2.89 -16.29
C ILE A 95 10.62 2.39 -17.62
N LYS A 96 10.04 2.81 -18.76
CA LYS A 96 10.53 2.41 -20.10
C LYS A 96 12.01 2.73 -20.28
N SER A 97 12.44 3.91 -19.86
CA SER A 97 13.83 4.35 -19.95
C SER A 97 14.75 3.47 -19.11
N LYS A 98 14.38 3.21 -17.85
CA LYS A 98 15.20 2.42 -16.90
C LYS A 98 15.30 0.95 -17.28
N ILE A 99 14.20 0.31 -17.68
CA ILE A 99 14.22 -1.12 -18.04
C ILE A 99 14.86 -1.39 -19.40
N LYS A 100 14.97 -0.39 -20.29
CA LYS A 100 15.63 -0.53 -21.61
C LYS A 100 17.13 -0.79 -21.50
N ASN A 101 17.78 -0.35 -20.43
CA ASN A 101 19.21 -0.50 -20.25
C ASN A 101 19.57 -1.92 -19.78
N GLU A 102 19.86 -2.80 -20.73
CA GLU A 102 20.21 -4.21 -20.48
C GLU A 102 21.54 -4.39 -19.71
N LYS A 103 22.45 -3.41 -19.83
CA LYS A 103 23.75 -3.43 -19.13
C LYS A 103 23.66 -2.92 -17.68
N SER A 104 22.49 -2.46 -17.24
CA SER A 104 22.29 -2.00 -15.87
C SER A 104 22.41 -3.15 -14.88
N GLU A 105 23.22 -2.98 -13.85
CA GLU A 105 23.33 -3.89 -12.69
C GLU A 105 22.16 -3.72 -11.69
N ILE A 106 21.23 -2.79 -11.96
CA ILE A 106 20.09 -2.53 -11.10
C ILE A 106 19.06 -3.64 -11.27
N ASN A 107 18.65 -4.24 -10.15
CA ASN A 107 17.71 -5.34 -10.09
C ASN A 107 16.33 -4.92 -9.59
N GLY A 108 16.18 -3.72 -9.05
CA GLY A 108 14.88 -3.22 -8.61
C GLY A 108 14.86 -1.72 -8.39
N PHE A 109 13.64 -1.17 -8.32
CA PHE A 109 13.42 0.26 -8.12
C PHE A 109 12.37 0.51 -7.04
N TRP A 110 12.73 1.40 -6.11
CA TRP A 110 11.78 2.05 -5.22
C TRP A 110 11.01 3.12 -5.97
N ILE A 111 9.70 3.13 -5.83
CA ILE A 111 8.81 4.09 -6.47
C ILE A 111 8.14 4.94 -5.39
N PRO A 112 8.24 6.29 -5.45
CA PRO A 112 7.55 7.15 -4.51
C PRO A 112 6.05 7.11 -4.78
N ARG A 113 5.23 6.85 -3.76
CA ARG A 113 3.78 6.76 -3.87
C ARG A 113 3.13 8.01 -3.31
N LYS A 114 2.20 8.60 -4.08
CA LYS A 114 1.35 9.71 -3.66
C LYS A 114 0.00 9.19 -3.21
N ASN A 115 -0.37 9.46 -1.99
CA ASN A 115 -1.62 9.00 -1.39
C ASN A 115 -2.72 10.05 -1.53
N TRP A 116 -3.81 9.70 -2.25
CA TRP A 116 -4.98 10.55 -2.41
C TRP A 116 -5.84 10.53 -1.15
N PHE A 117 -6.20 11.71 -0.68
CA PHE A 117 -7.04 11.86 0.50
C PHE A 117 -7.91 13.12 0.41
N LEU A 118 -9.22 12.95 0.45
CA LEU A 118 -10.21 14.04 0.51
C LEU A 118 -9.95 15.18 -0.50
N GLY A 119 -9.83 14.82 -1.78
CA GLY A 119 -9.76 15.79 -2.87
C GLY A 119 -8.36 16.22 -3.29
N ARG A 120 -7.28 15.68 -2.67
CA ARG A 120 -5.89 15.98 -3.06
C ARG A 120 -4.91 14.86 -2.70
N PHE A 121 -3.73 14.88 -3.31
CA PHE A 121 -2.61 14.06 -2.84
C PHE A 121 -1.94 14.72 -1.63
N LEU A 122 -1.75 13.96 -0.55
CA LEU A 122 -1.01 14.42 0.61
C LEU A 122 0.49 14.47 0.29
N MET A 123 1.05 15.66 0.31
CA MET A 123 2.47 15.89 -0.01
C MET A 123 3.34 16.06 1.24
N LYS A 124 2.71 16.24 2.39
CA LYS A 124 3.35 16.49 3.69
C LYS A 124 2.75 15.58 4.77
N GLY A 125 2.98 15.89 6.02
CA GLY A 125 2.47 15.08 7.14
C GLY A 125 3.12 13.69 7.21
N GLY A 126 4.28 13.47 6.58
CA GLY A 126 4.93 12.17 6.50
C GLY A 126 4.30 11.22 5.47
N GLN A 127 3.47 11.74 4.53
CA GLN A 127 2.75 10.93 3.55
C GLN A 127 3.45 10.84 2.19
N TYR A 128 4.40 11.73 1.91
CA TYR A 128 5.19 11.72 0.68
C TYR A 128 6.65 12.15 0.97
N PRO A 129 7.64 11.47 0.35
CA PRO A 129 7.50 10.25 -0.46
C PRO A 129 7.25 9.00 0.40
N ASP A 130 6.27 8.19 -0.03
CA ASP A 130 5.97 6.87 0.55
C ASP A 130 6.56 5.80 -0.40
N TYR A 131 7.81 5.45 -0.20
CA TYR A 131 8.52 4.55 -1.12
C TYR A 131 8.05 3.10 -0.99
N SER A 132 7.76 2.48 -2.15
CA SER A 132 7.43 1.06 -2.27
C SER A 132 8.32 0.39 -3.33
N LEU A 133 8.88 -0.78 -3.01
CA LEU A 133 9.69 -1.57 -3.94
C LEU A 133 8.75 -2.40 -4.82
N ARG A 134 8.43 -1.86 -6.01
CA ARG A 134 7.37 -2.35 -6.88
C ARG A 134 7.82 -2.85 -8.24
N LEU A 135 9.01 -2.43 -8.70
CA LEU A 135 9.56 -2.78 -10.00
C LEU A 135 10.89 -3.53 -9.80
N TYR A 136 11.01 -4.75 -10.32
CA TYR A 136 12.22 -5.54 -10.18
C TYR A 136 12.38 -6.60 -11.28
N ARG A 137 13.63 -7.05 -11.52
CA ARG A 137 13.94 -8.12 -12.47
C ARG A 137 13.29 -9.43 -12.03
N LYS A 138 12.77 -10.18 -12.99
CA LYS A 138 12.25 -11.53 -12.77
C LYS A 138 13.32 -12.41 -12.13
N GLY A 139 12.93 -13.18 -11.10
CA GLY A 139 13.85 -14.06 -10.35
C GLY A 139 14.71 -13.35 -9.33
N LYS A 140 14.73 -11.98 -9.30
CA LYS A 140 15.51 -11.20 -8.33
C LYS A 140 14.69 -10.64 -7.16
N GLY A 141 13.37 -10.59 -7.29
CA GLY A 141 12.47 -10.07 -6.26
C GLY A 141 11.46 -11.10 -5.78
N ARG A 142 11.20 -11.14 -4.47
CA ARG A 142 10.23 -12.03 -3.83
C ARG A 142 9.59 -11.38 -2.61
N LEU A 143 8.29 -11.66 -2.37
CA LEU A 143 7.60 -11.27 -1.14
C LEU A 143 7.85 -12.30 -0.04
N PRO A 144 8.27 -11.91 1.17
CA PRO A 144 8.56 -12.82 2.29
C PRO A 144 7.35 -13.60 2.79
N GLN A 145 6.13 -13.05 2.65
CA GLN A 145 4.84 -13.65 3.03
C GLN A 145 4.66 -13.89 4.54
N LYS A 146 5.45 -13.24 5.39
CA LYS A 146 5.37 -13.36 6.85
C LYS A 146 4.39 -12.36 7.45
N ASP A 147 4.39 -11.11 6.93
CA ASP A 147 3.55 -10.01 7.39
C ASP A 147 2.96 -9.26 6.18
N VAL A 148 1.82 -8.57 6.40
CA VAL A 148 1.13 -7.75 5.39
C VAL A 148 1.80 -6.40 5.13
N HIS A 149 2.77 -5.99 5.94
CA HIS A 149 3.52 -4.73 5.79
C HIS A 149 4.88 -4.90 5.10
N GLU A 150 5.18 -6.10 4.63
CA GLU A 150 6.47 -6.39 4.01
C GLU A 150 6.60 -5.77 2.63
N GLN A 151 7.83 -5.34 2.34
CA GLN A 151 8.26 -5.00 0.99
C GLN A 151 8.86 -6.23 0.30
N ALA A 152 8.96 -6.20 -1.04
CA ALA A 152 9.68 -7.24 -1.75
C ALA A 152 11.17 -7.24 -1.34
N ASN A 153 11.74 -8.43 -1.13
CA ASN A 153 13.18 -8.60 -1.02
C ASN A 153 13.75 -8.74 -2.42
N VAL A 154 14.67 -7.86 -2.80
CA VAL A 154 15.33 -7.87 -4.11
C VAL A 154 16.82 -8.10 -3.92
N GLU A 155 17.35 -9.09 -4.62
CA GLU A 155 18.79 -9.41 -4.63
C GLU A 155 19.57 -8.45 -5.51
N GLY A 156 20.69 -7.91 -4.99
CA GLY A 156 21.60 -7.05 -5.72
C GLY A 156 21.29 -5.57 -5.60
N LYS A 157 21.70 -4.76 -6.58
CA LYS A 157 21.57 -3.30 -6.54
C LYS A 157 20.12 -2.86 -6.80
N ILE A 158 19.65 -1.94 -5.99
CA ILE A 158 18.35 -1.26 -6.15
C ILE A 158 18.59 0.24 -6.26
N ASP A 159 17.69 0.93 -6.97
CA ASP A 159 17.74 2.37 -7.21
C ASP A 159 16.34 2.98 -6.97
N TYR A 160 16.19 4.28 -7.17
CA TYR A 160 14.95 5.01 -6.97
C TYR A 160 14.45 5.60 -8.27
N LEU A 161 13.13 5.53 -8.48
CA LEU A 161 12.45 6.35 -9.48
C LEU A 161 12.02 7.67 -8.85
N LEU A 162 11.87 8.68 -9.68
CA LEU A 162 11.49 10.02 -9.27
C LEU A 162 9.99 10.29 -9.47
N SER A 163 9.44 9.70 -10.53
CA SER A 163 8.02 9.86 -10.88
C SER A 163 7.13 9.04 -9.96
N PRO A 164 6.02 9.60 -9.48
CA PRO A 164 5.21 8.95 -8.47
C PRO A 164 4.20 7.95 -9.02
N LEU A 165 3.96 6.90 -8.25
CA LEU A 165 2.80 6.05 -8.35
C LEU A 165 1.62 6.72 -7.61
N LEU A 166 0.47 6.84 -8.26
CA LEU A 166 -0.72 7.45 -7.68
C LEU A 166 -1.55 6.39 -6.98
N HIS A 167 -1.86 6.61 -5.70
CA HIS A 167 -2.57 5.64 -4.87
C HIS A 167 -3.87 6.25 -4.33
N TYR A 168 -4.98 5.56 -4.54
CA TYR A 168 -6.34 5.98 -4.17
C TYR A 168 -6.93 5.02 -3.12
N PRO A 169 -6.41 5.01 -1.87
CA PRO A 169 -6.74 4.00 -0.87
C PRO A 169 -8.17 4.08 -0.36
N TYR A 170 -8.86 5.19 -0.62
CA TYR A 170 -10.20 5.46 -0.10
C TYR A 170 -11.11 6.02 -1.17
N LEU A 171 -12.25 5.39 -1.40
CA LEU A 171 -13.27 5.87 -2.33
C LEU A 171 -13.95 7.17 -1.83
N ASN A 172 -14.11 7.27 -0.52
CA ASN A 172 -14.72 8.41 0.17
C ASN A 172 -14.32 8.41 1.66
N PHE A 173 -14.77 9.44 2.39
CA PHE A 173 -14.47 9.56 3.81
C PHE A 173 -15.04 8.41 4.66
N ALA A 174 -16.23 7.88 4.32
CA ALA A 174 -16.80 6.74 5.04
C ALA A 174 -15.93 5.48 4.91
N SER A 175 -15.37 5.21 3.73
CA SER A 175 -14.43 4.10 3.52
C SER A 175 -13.12 4.29 4.29
N TYR A 176 -12.63 5.55 4.41
CA TYR A 176 -11.50 5.88 5.27
C TYR A 176 -11.80 5.56 6.74
N ILE A 177 -12.93 6.04 7.27
CA ILE A 177 -13.33 5.77 8.66
C ILE A 177 -13.51 4.28 8.91
N GLY A 178 -14.08 3.54 7.95
CA GLY A 178 -14.23 2.09 8.04
C GLY A 178 -12.88 1.36 8.15
N LYS A 179 -11.90 1.71 7.28
CA LYS A 179 -10.53 1.18 7.37
C LYS A 179 -9.86 1.58 8.69
N TRP A 180 -9.93 2.88 9.04
CA TRP A 180 -9.36 3.42 10.26
C TRP A 180 -9.90 2.71 11.51
N ASN A 181 -11.19 2.42 11.55
CA ASN A 181 -11.82 1.74 12.67
C ASN A 181 -11.33 0.28 12.80
N ARG A 182 -11.21 -0.47 11.69
CA ARG A 182 -10.63 -1.83 11.69
C ARG A 182 -9.17 -1.85 12.16
N TYR A 183 -8.36 -0.86 11.75
CA TYR A 183 -6.99 -0.74 12.25
C TYR A 183 -6.95 -0.47 13.76
N ASN A 184 -7.90 0.29 14.30
CA ASN A 184 -8.00 0.52 15.74
C ASN A 184 -8.41 -0.74 16.50
N ASP A 185 -9.24 -1.62 15.92
CA ASP A 185 -9.56 -2.93 16.51
C ASP A 185 -8.31 -3.82 16.58
N PHE A 186 -7.52 -3.85 15.51
CA PHE A 186 -6.26 -4.58 15.49
C PHE A 186 -5.25 -4.05 16.54
N LEU A 187 -5.10 -2.72 16.62
CA LEU A 187 -4.24 -2.08 17.64
C LEU A 187 -4.74 -2.36 19.08
N ALA A 188 -6.05 -2.42 19.29
CA ALA A 188 -6.62 -2.78 20.59
C ALA A 188 -6.22 -4.21 21.00
N GLY A 189 -6.26 -5.17 20.06
CA GLY A 189 -5.76 -6.51 20.27
C GLY A 189 -4.26 -6.55 20.62
N GLN A 190 -3.44 -5.77 19.91
CA GLN A 190 -2.01 -5.65 20.23
C GLN A 190 -1.76 -5.04 21.63
N ILE A 191 -2.55 -4.03 22.03
CA ILE A 191 -2.46 -3.45 23.37
C ILE A 191 -2.77 -4.51 24.42
N LYS A 192 -3.81 -5.33 24.21
CA LYS A 192 -4.19 -6.42 25.12
C LYS A 192 -3.03 -7.41 25.31
N GLU A 193 -2.41 -7.85 24.24
CA GLU A 193 -1.26 -8.77 24.33
C GLU A 193 -0.05 -8.11 25.02
N ASN A 194 0.24 -6.84 24.72
CA ASN A 194 1.35 -6.11 25.31
C ASN A 194 1.16 -5.86 26.82
N LEU A 195 -0.08 -5.73 27.30
CA LEU A 195 -0.41 -5.46 28.70
C LEU A 195 -0.73 -6.74 29.50
N LYS A 196 -0.86 -7.88 28.83
CA LYS A 196 -1.02 -9.18 29.45
C LYS A 196 0.14 -9.41 30.42
N ASN A 197 -0.17 -9.67 31.67
CA ASN A 197 0.81 -9.90 32.74
C ASN A 197 1.66 -8.68 33.14
N LYS A 198 1.28 -7.46 32.77
CA LYS A 198 1.93 -6.24 33.29
C LYS A 198 1.32 -5.81 34.62
N ASN A 199 2.16 -5.30 35.53
CA ASN A 199 1.71 -4.76 36.79
C ASN A 199 0.89 -3.46 36.62
N VAL A 200 0.14 -3.08 37.63
CA VAL A 200 -0.77 -1.92 37.59
C VAL A 200 -0.04 -0.62 37.27
N PHE A 201 1.17 -0.42 37.76
CA PHE A 201 1.96 0.77 37.45
C PHE A 201 2.23 0.91 35.93
N LEU A 202 2.66 -0.17 35.28
CA LEU A 202 2.89 -0.18 33.84
C LEU A 202 1.59 0.01 33.03
N GLN A 203 0.47 -0.52 33.50
CA GLN A 203 -0.84 -0.29 32.88
C GLN A 203 -1.23 1.20 32.95
N ILE A 204 -0.98 1.87 34.07
CA ILE A 204 -1.23 3.33 34.23
C ILE A 204 -0.33 4.13 33.29
N VAL A 205 0.97 3.81 33.21
CA VAL A 205 1.91 4.47 32.29
C VAL A 205 1.45 4.31 30.83
N TYR A 206 0.98 3.11 30.46
CA TYR A 206 0.42 2.85 29.14
C TYR A 206 -0.85 3.68 28.88
N ALA A 207 -1.75 3.76 29.87
CA ALA A 207 -2.97 4.57 29.77
C ALA A 207 -2.64 6.05 29.49
N ILE A 208 -1.77 6.65 30.30
CA ILE A 208 -1.33 8.05 30.10
C ILE A 208 -0.67 8.20 28.71
N GLY A 209 0.19 7.25 28.34
CA GLY A 209 0.85 7.24 27.05
C GLY A 209 -0.14 7.25 25.88
N TYR A 210 -1.14 6.38 25.91
CA TYR A 210 -2.11 6.26 24.81
C TYR A 210 -3.20 7.32 24.79
N LEU A 211 -3.63 7.78 25.99
CA LEU A 211 -4.72 8.76 26.08
C LEU A 211 -4.24 10.21 25.93
N VAL A 212 -2.99 10.51 26.29
CA VAL A 212 -2.49 11.90 26.33
C VAL A 212 -1.21 12.08 25.52
N ILE A 213 -0.13 11.37 25.87
CA ILE A 213 1.20 11.68 25.33
C ILE A 213 1.30 11.37 23.82
N LYS A 214 0.95 10.15 23.40
CA LYS A 214 1.04 9.74 22.00
C LYS A 214 0.16 10.55 21.06
N PRO A 215 -1.13 10.83 21.36
CA PRO A 215 -1.96 11.62 20.45
C PRO A 215 -1.44 13.04 20.28
N VAL A 216 -1.05 13.71 21.37
CA VAL A 216 -0.49 15.07 21.29
C VAL A 216 0.82 15.07 20.49
N HIS A 217 1.76 14.20 20.87
CA HIS A 217 3.05 14.08 20.18
C HIS A 217 2.86 13.77 18.67
N TRP A 218 1.97 12.83 18.34
CA TRP A 218 1.74 12.43 16.93
C TRP A 218 1.11 13.54 16.12
N PHE A 219 0.12 14.25 16.68
CA PHE A 219 -0.48 15.40 16.02
C PHE A 219 0.54 16.51 15.74
N LEU A 220 1.31 16.90 16.75
CA LEU A 220 2.37 17.92 16.62
C LEU A 220 3.42 17.50 15.59
N THR A 221 3.79 16.23 15.59
CA THR A 221 4.77 15.69 14.63
C THR A 221 4.23 15.71 13.20
N THR A 222 3.04 15.18 12.95
CA THR A 222 2.48 15.08 11.59
C THR A 222 2.05 16.43 11.06
N TYR A 223 1.37 17.24 11.87
CA TYR A 223 0.81 18.50 11.42
C TYR A 223 1.84 19.63 11.36
N PHE A 224 2.67 19.80 12.39
CA PHE A 224 3.67 20.88 12.44
C PHE A 224 5.05 20.44 11.94
N ARG A 225 5.68 19.43 12.58
CA ARG A 225 7.06 19.03 12.22
C ARG A 225 7.17 18.53 10.78
N HIS A 226 6.25 17.69 10.33
CA HIS A 226 6.17 17.21 8.95
C HIS A 226 5.33 18.10 8.03
N LYS A 227 4.96 19.31 8.51
CA LYS A 227 4.29 20.36 7.73
C LYS A 227 2.96 19.90 7.11
N GLY A 228 2.20 19.03 7.77
CA GLY A 228 0.90 18.56 7.31
C GLY A 228 -0.09 19.70 7.04
N PHE A 229 0.08 20.88 7.68
CA PHE A 229 -0.72 22.09 7.43
C PHE A 229 -0.63 22.62 5.98
N ILE A 230 0.45 22.31 5.26
CA ILE A 230 0.59 22.67 3.83
C ILE A 230 -0.44 21.94 2.96
N ASP A 231 -0.88 20.76 3.39
CA ASP A 231 -1.94 20.00 2.74
C ASP A 231 -3.34 20.50 3.12
N LEU A 232 -3.44 21.68 3.70
CA LEU A 232 -4.68 22.38 4.07
C LEU A 232 -5.57 21.52 5.00
N TRP A 233 -6.90 21.61 4.83
CA TRP A 233 -7.85 20.86 5.64
C TRP A 233 -7.73 19.32 5.53
N PRO A 234 -7.40 18.71 4.37
CA PRO A 234 -7.11 17.27 4.33
C PRO A 234 -5.91 16.88 5.19
N GLY A 235 -4.84 17.70 5.18
CA GLY A 235 -3.68 17.45 6.05
C GLY A 235 -4.01 17.57 7.54
N PHE A 236 -4.89 18.51 7.91
CA PHE A 236 -5.41 18.60 9.27
C PHE A 236 -6.21 17.35 9.67
N ILE A 237 -7.19 16.95 8.85
CA ILE A 237 -8.04 15.77 9.10
C ILE A 237 -7.17 14.51 9.22
N PHE A 238 -6.23 14.33 8.29
CA PHE A 238 -5.30 13.19 8.34
C PHE A 238 -4.49 13.16 9.64
N SER A 239 -3.89 14.30 10.02
CA SER A 239 -3.08 14.42 11.24
C SER A 239 -3.91 14.20 12.50
N PHE A 240 -5.13 14.73 12.53
CA PHE A 240 -6.07 14.56 13.63
C PHE A 240 -6.47 13.10 13.82
N PHE A 241 -6.94 12.41 12.77
CA PHE A 241 -7.33 10.99 12.86
C PHE A 241 -6.13 10.07 13.11
N SER A 242 -4.94 10.42 12.59
CA SER A 242 -3.70 9.71 12.88
C SER A 242 -3.32 9.79 14.35
N ALA A 243 -3.61 10.90 15.01
CA ALA A 243 -3.40 11.07 16.44
C ALA A 243 -4.52 10.39 17.26
N LEU A 244 -5.78 10.58 16.83
CA LEU A 244 -6.97 10.04 17.52
C LEU A 244 -6.99 8.50 17.59
N ARG A 245 -6.26 7.82 16.69
CA ARG A 245 -6.16 6.35 16.73
C ARG A 245 -5.64 5.81 18.09
N PHE A 246 -4.77 6.54 18.76
CA PHE A 246 -4.20 6.08 20.05
C PHE A 246 -5.26 5.99 21.16
N PRO A 247 -5.97 7.07 21.51
CA PRO A 247 -7.00 6.99 22.55
C PRO A 247 -8.16 6.08 22.15
N VAL A 248 -8.56 6.06 20.86
CA VAL A 248 -9.64 5.18 20.42
C VAL A 248 -9.24 3.71 20.53
N SER A 249 -8.03 3.33 20.12
CA SER A 249 -7.56 1.95 20.27
C SER A 249 -7.43 1.54 21.73
N TYR A 250 -7.02 2.44 22.61
CA TYR A 250 -6.96 2.16 24.04
C TYR A 250 -8.36 1.98 24.67
N ILE A 251 -9.32 2.84 24.30
CA ILE A 251 -10.72 2.70 24.75
C ILE A 251 -11.33 1.39 24.25
N LYS A 252 -11.04 0.99 23.00
CA LYS A 252 -11.46 -0.32 22.46
C LYS A 252 -10.83 -1.48 23.22
N TYR A 253 -9.53 -1.40 23.56
CA TYR A 253 -8.84 -2.38 24.39
C TYR A 253 -9.55 -2.59 25.74
N LEU A 254 -10.00 -1.51 26.40
CA LEU A 254 -10.73 -1.61 27.68
C LEU A 254 -12.08 -2.35 27.59
N LYS A 255 -12.58 -2.59 26.36
CA LYS A 255 -13.87 -3.26 26.10
C LYS A 255 -13.73 -4.74 25.72
N ILE A 256 -12.50 -5.23 25.53
CA ILE A 256 -12.21 -6.61 25.11
C ILE A 256 -11.38 -7.35 26.17
#